data_d94ec65c6ea2763b675324a7829161ce
#
_entry.id   d94ec65c6ea2763b675324a7829161ce
#
_cell.length_a   1.000
_cell.length_b   1.000
_cell.length_c   1.000
_cell.angle_alpha   90.00
_cell.angle_beta   90.00
_cell.angle_gamma   90.00
#
_symmetry.space_group_name_H-M   'P 1'
#
loop_
_entity.id
_entity.type
_entity.pdbx_description
1 polymer ?
#
loop_
_entity_poly.entity_id
_entity_poly.type
_entity_poly.pdbx_seq_one_letter_code
_entity_poly.pdbx_strand_id
1 'polypeptide(L)'
;MNELLLRLYSKYWNDMMQNVFKADEKNHPSAYPFLLQVTQHYQKAPKRVMFCGMEAEYWGGEFREPYDVTPPTFMEEYHGFVNRNWESKRNQRPGKNSPYWNFQWNIMKRFPEVGYVAQNIVKIGKRWDKGCDDFIFQRTLEHFPVWKEELKILRPDIIIFIAQDSYEGRIRAVAGDFEATPDEELGSFLTKIVFDDPEMPAAYRISMVPRTLQFQGLYNRMADKVSDIIASALDLHTVKKPARVVARVTIGKEAFAQKVPSEKAKEYNAIGQRLNKRYYVYKQEYPRWSDERVYAAVAYSYAVEKEGLERTNIEQASTLRLRWDAFVEKVRVYLLKRRYYKS
;
A
#
# COMPACT_ATOMS: atom_id res chain seq x y z
N MET A 1 14.61 -20.08 11.10
CA MET A 1 13.58 -19.71 10.09
C MET A 1 14.18 -19.45 8.71
N ASN A 2 15.12 -18.52 8.58
CA ASN A 2 15.68 -18.15 7.25
C ASN A 2 16.32 -19.34 6.52
N GLU A 3 17.00 -20.25 7.23
CA GLU A 3 17.54 -21.46 6.64
C GLU A 3 16.44 -22.40 6.12
N LEU A 4 15.32 -22.51 6.84
CA LEU A 4 14.17 -23.30 6.38
C LEU A 4 13.51 -22.67 5.15
N LEU A 5 13.36 -21.34 5.13
CA LEU A 5 12.87 -20.61 3.96
C LEU A 5 13.79 -20.81 2.75
N LEU A 6 15.11 -20.71 2.95
CA LEU A 6 16.08 -20.94 1.89
C LEU A 6 15.98 -22.37 1.33
N ARG A 7 15.86 -23.39 2.18
CA ARG A 7 15.68 -24.78 1.74
C ARG A 7 14.37 -24.94 0.96
N LEU A 8 13.28 -24.32 1.43
CA LEU A 8 11.99 -24.34 0.74
C LEU A 8 12.11 -23.75 -0.66
N TYR A 9 12.67 -22.54 -0.79
CA TYR A 9 12.82 -21.88 -2.07
C TYR A 9 13.76 -22.63 -3.01
N SER A 10 14.89 -23.15 -2.49
CA SER A 10 15.84 -23.92 -3.27
C SER A 10 15.23 -25.21 -3.84
N LYS A 11 14.30 -25.84 -3.10
CA LYS A 11 13.60 -27.04 -3.56
C LYS A 11 12.83 -26.81 -4.85
N TYR A 12 12.15 -25.66 -4.98
CA TYR A 12 11.31 -25.36 -6.12
C TYR A 12 11.97 -24.44 -7.16
N TRP A 13 13.20 -23.99 -6.91
CA TRP A 13 13.84 -22.92 -7.69
C TRP A 13 13.96 -23.26 -9.17
N ASN A 14 14.55 -24.39 -9.49
CA ASN A 14 14.78 -24.79 -10.89
C ASN A 14 13.46 -24.99 -11.64
N ASP A 15 12.48 -25.61 -11.00
CA ASP A 15 11.16 -25.85 -11.59
C ASP A 15 10.45 -24.52 -11.85
N MET A 16 10.45 -23.60 -10.88
CA MET A 16 9.91 -22.25 -11.03
C MET A 16 10.60 -21.48 -12.16
N MET A 17 11.93 -21.50 -12.23
CA MET A 17 12.68 -20.80 -13.27
C MET A 17 12.36 -21.30 -14.68
N GLN A 18 12.14 -22.58 -14.87
CA GLN A 18 11.79 -23.15 -16.17
C GLN A 18 10.33 -22.98 -16.52
N ASN A 19 9.44 -23.23 -15.57
CA ASN A 19 8.01 -23.39 -15.83
C ASN A 19 7.16 -22.17 -15.46
N VAL A 20 7.70 -21.16 -14.78
CA VAL A 20 7.03 -19.88 -14.51
C VAL A 20 7.78 -18.74 -15.20
N PHE A 21 9.05 -18.56 -14.86
CA PHE A 21 9.82 -17.40 -15.32
C PHE A 21 10.11 -17.44 -16.83
N LYS A 22 10.47 -18.60 -17.39
CA LYS A 22 10.82 -18.77 -18.81
C LYS A 22 9.70 -19.38 -19.67
N ALA A 23 8.60 -19.80 -19.08
CA ALA A 23 7.58 -20.60 -19.78
C ALA A 23 7.01 -19.89 -21.01
N ASP A 24 6.71 -18.61 -20.91
CA ASP A 24 6.26 -17.76 -22.01
C ASP A 24 6.67 -16.30 -21.77
N GLU A 25 7.96 -16.07 -21.65
CA GLU A 25 8.50 -14.75 -21.32
C GLU A 25 8.08 -13.65 -22.29
N LYS A 26 7.83 -13.99 -23.55
CA LYS A 26 7.43 -13.05 -24.60
C LYS A 26 6.02 -12.50 -24.36
N ASN A 27 5.05 -13.36 -24.01
CA ASN A 27 3.64 -12.98 -23.86
C ASN A 27 3.30 -12.69 -22.39
N HIS A 28 3.96 -13.39 -21.48
CA HIS A 28 3.72 -13.32 -20.04
C HIS A 28 5.03 -13.02 -19.26
N PRO A 29 5.61 -11.83 -19.43
CA PRO A 29 6.86 -11.49 -18.75
C PRO A 29 6.64 -11.38 -17.24
N SER A 30 7.23 -12.30 -16.49
CA SER A 30 7.14 -12.34 -15.03
C SER A 30 8.19 -11.47 -14.35
N ALA A 31 7.84 -10.90 -13.21
CA ALA A 31 8.79 -10.33 -12.25
C ALA A 31 9.50 -11.47 -11.49
N TYR A 32 10.51 -11.13 -10.70
CA TYR A 32 11.14 -12.11 -9.83
C TYR A 32 10.25 -12.46 -8.62
N PRO A 33 10.46 -13.62 -7.99
CA PRO A 33 9.66 -14.05 -6.86
C PRO A 33 9.95 -13.19 -5.60
N PHE A 34 8.90 -12.87 -4.87
CA PHE A 34 8.97 -12.18 -3.58
C PHE A 34 9.34 -13.18 -2.48
N LEU A 35 10.66 -13.39 -2.25
CA LEU A 35 11.19 -14.34 -1.28
C LEU A 35 11.44 -13.67 0.05
N LEU A 36 10.92 -14.28 1.11
CA LEU A 36 10.95 -13.72 2.45
C LEU A 36 12.28 -13.97 3.15
N GLN A 37 12.71 -12.99 3.93
CA GLN A 37 13.76 -13.13 4.93
C GLN A 37 13.30 -12.43 6.21
N VAL A 38 13.25 -13.13 7.32
CA VAL A 38 12.79 -12.56 8.59
C VAL A 38 13.93 -12.03 9.43
N THR A 39 13.62 -10.95 10.18
CA THR A 39 14.58 -10.35 11.14
C THR A 39 14.81 -11.24 12.35
N GLN A 40 15.87 -10.99 13.10
CA GLN A 40 16.07 -11.61 14.41
C GLN A 40 14.92 -11.28 15.37
N HIS A 41 14.40 -10.05 15.28
CA HIS A 41 13.26 -9.60 16.07
C HIS A 41 12.05 -10.49 15.82
N TYR A 42 11.68 -10.70 14.54
CA TYR A 42 10.58 -11.61 14.17
C TYR A 42 10.78 -13.03 14.73
N GLN A 43 11.99 -13.56 14.60
CA GLN A 43 12.28 -14.93 15.05
C GLN A 43 12.12 -15.09 16.56
N LYS A 44 12.48 -14.07 17.35
CA LYS A 44 12.45 -14.07 18.81
C LYS A 44 11.12 -13.58 19.39
N ALA A 45 10.32 -12.87 18.61
CA ALA A 45 9.06 -12.30 19.08
C ALA A 45 8.08 -13.40 19.55
N PRO A 46 7.46 -13.24 20.71
CA PRO A 46 6.48 -14.18 21.23
C PRO A 46 5.16 -14.13 20.45
N LYS A 47 4.89 -13.00 19.79
CA LYS A 47 3.70 -12.75 18.96
C LYS A 47 4.12 -12.25 17.59
N ARG A 48 3.43 -12.70 16.55
CA ARG A 48 3.80 -12.46 15.15
C ARG A 48 2.62 -12.07 14.30
N VAL A 49 2.78 -11.04 13.50
CA VAL A 49 1.77 -10.54 12.57
C VAL A 49 2.32 -10.62 11.15
N MET A 50 1.50 -11.15 10.25
CA MET A 50 1.79 -11.13 8.81
C MET A 50 0.87 -10.11 8.13
N PHE A 51 1.46 -9.12 7.44
CA PHE A 51 0.74 -8.32 6.47
C PHE A 51 0.87 -8.97 5.10
N CYS A 52 -0.24 -9.30 4.46
CA CYS A 52 -0.25 -9.95 3.16
C CYS A 52 -0.86 -9.01 2.10
N GLY A 53 -0.02 -8.49 1.21
CA GLY A 53 -0.43 -7.67 0.07
C GLY A 53 -0.93 -8.50 -1.11
N MET A 54 -1.29 -7.82 -2.20
CA MET A 54 -1.79 -8.45 -3.44
C MET A 54 -0.65 -9.11 -4.21
N GLU A 55 0.20 -8.29 -4.82
CA GLU A 55 1.37 -8.70 -5.58
C GLU A 55 2.55 -7.78 -5.34
N ALA A 56 3.74 -8.24 -5.64
CA ALA A 56 4.95 -7.43 -5.68
C ALA A 56 5.05 -6.79 -7.07
N GLU A 57 4.52 -5.57 -7.22
CA GLU A 57 4.69 -4.80 -8.44
C GLU A 57 6.19 -4.64 -8.73
N TYR A 58 6.62 -5.07 -9.92
CA TYR A 58 7.97 -4.82 -10.42
C TYR A 58 9.10 -5.23 -9.45
N TRP A 59 8.89 -6.32 -8.70
CA TRP A 59 9.88 -6.80 -7.75
C TRP A 59 11.12 -7.32 -8.44
N GLY A 60 12.27 -6.94 -7.90
CA GLY A 60 13.56 -7.33 -8.47
C GLY A 60 14.10 -6.35 -9.52
N GLY A 61 13.32 -5.34 -9.91
CA GLY A 61 13.75 -4.29 -10.84
C GLY A 61 14.23 -4.82 -12.19
N GLU A 62 15.11 -4.09 -12.83
CA GLU A 62 15.87 -4.55 -13.99
C GLU A 62 16.99 -5.48 -13.54
N PHE A 63 16.69 -6.72 -13.17
CA PHE A 63 17.74 -7.73 -13.08
C PHE A 63 18.30 -7.93 -14.48
N ARG A 64 19.38 -7.24 -14.73
CA ARG A 64 20.14 -7.40 -15.96
C ARG A 64 20.90 -8.69 -15.86
N GLU A 65 20.36 -9.73 -16.54
CA GLU A 65 21.02 -10.95 -17.00
C GLU A 65 22.19 -11.49 -16.14
N PRO A 66 22.39 -12.74 -16.16
CA PRO A 66 21.84 -13.89 -15.43
C PRO A 66 22.77 -14.42 -14.35
N TYR A 67 23.65 -13.62 -13.76
CA TYR A 67 24.86 -14.15 -13.12
C TYR A 67 24.71 -14.57 -11.67
N ASP A 68 23.68 -14.19 -10.94
CA ASP A 68 23.46 -14.67 -9.58
C ASP A 68 21.99 -14.65 -9.16
N VAL A 69 21.11 -15.06 -10.06
CA VAL A 69 19.69 -15.20 -9.79
C VAL A 69 19.48 -16.48 -8.98
N THR A 70 19.56 -16.36 -7.67
CA THR A 70 19.43 -17.49 -6.73
C THR A 70 18.48 -17.09 -5.58
N PRO A 71 17.89 -18.06 -4.87
CA PRO A 71 17.05 -17.74 -3.72
C PRO A 71 17.71 -16.79 -2.70
N PRO A 72 18.99 -16.96 -2.30
CA PRO A 72 19.65 -16.02 -1.38
C PRO A 72 19.63 -14.58 -1.88
N THR A 73 19.82 -14.34 -3.19
CA THR A 73 19.82 -12.99 -3.78
C THR A 73 18.50 -12.27 -3.50
N PHE A 74 17.37 -12.93 -3.74
CA PHE A 74 16.05 -12.32 -3.52
C PHE A 74 15.65 -12.23 -2.06
N MET A 75 16.11 -13.16 -1.23
CA MET A 75 15.97 -13.06 0.22
C MET A 75 16.73 -11.84 0.76
N GLU A 76 17.95 -11.56 0.27
CA GLU A 76 18.72 -10.38 0.67
C GLU A 76 18.09 -9.09 0.14
N GLU A 77 17.53 -9.10 -1.07
CA GLU A 77 16.74 -7.96 -1.56
C GLU A 77 15.53 -7.65 -0.68
N TYR A 78 14.78 -8.68 -0.29
CA TYR A 78 13.70 -8.52 0.66
C TYR A 78 14.21 -7.92 1.97
N HIS A 79 15.33 -8.43 2.49
CA HIS A 79 15.96 -7.90 3.69
C HIS A 79 16.34 -6.42 3.52
N GLY A 80 16.98 -6.08 2.41
CA GLY A 80 17.37 -4.71 2.09
C GLY A 80 16.20 -3.75 1.96
N PHE A 81 15.13 -4.18 1.29
CA PHE A 81 13.97 -3.35 1.03
C PHE A 81 12.97 -3.31 2.21
N VAL A 82 12.61 -4.45 2.80
CA VAL A 82 11.58 -4.52 3.84
C VAL A 82 12.20 -4.40 5.24
N ASN A 83 13.06 -5.36 5.61
CA ASN A 83 13.51 -5.50 6.99
C ASN A 83 14.44 -4.37 7.42
N ARG A 84 15.46 -4.04 6.62
CA ARG A 84 16.42 -2.98 6.94
C ARG A 84 15.76 -1.63 7.12
N ASN A 85 14.71 -1.35 6.36
CA ASN A 85 13.94 -0.13 6.50
C ASN A 85 13.00 -0.15 7.70
N TRP A 86 12.49 -1.30 8.12
CA TRP A 86 11.71 -1.44 9.34
C TRP A 86 12.57 -1.36 10.60
N GLU A 87 13.80 -1.90 10.56
CA GLU A 87 14.76 -1.87 11.66
C GLU A 87 15.42 -0.49 11.83
N SER A 88 15.58 0.27 10.75
CA SER A 88 16.21 1.58 10.84
C SER A 88 15.30 2.58 11.57
N LYS A 89 15.76 3.06 12.73
CA LYS A 89 15.10 4.11 13.52
C LYS A 89 15.06 5.47 12.80
N ARG A 90 15.69 5.59 11.64
CA ARG A 90 15.79 6.82 10.85
C ARG A 90 14.92 6.66 9.60
N ASN A 91 14.04 7.58 9.33
CA ASN A 91 13.27 7.98 8.14
C ASN A 91 13.48 7.25 6.76
N GLN A 92 14.11 6.08 6.72
CA GLN A 92 14.43 5.30 5.53
C GLN A 92 13.53 4.07 5.42
N ARG A 93 12.22 4.29 5.43
CA ARG A 93 11.22 3.23 5.25
C ARG A 93 11.13 2.83 3.78
N PRO A 94 10.87 1.54 3.46
CA PRO A 94 10.55 1.14 2.11
C PRO A 94 9.37 1.96 1.62
N GLY A 95 9.50 2.55 0.43
CA GLY A 95 8.43 3.37 -0.11
C GLY A 95 7.95 4.45 0.84
N LYS A 96 8.84 5.28 1.39
CA LYS A 96 8.56 6.39 2.33
C LYS A 96 7.28 7.17 1.99
N ASN A 97 6.96 7.28 0.71
CA ASN A 97 5.77 7.95 0.19
C ASN A 97 4.63 6.97 -0.17
N SER A 98 4.83 5.65 0.01
CA SER A 98 3.80 4.66 -0.27
C SER A 98 2.78 4.61 0.85
N PRO A 99 1.49 4.84 0.59
CA PRO A 99 0.42 4.66 1.57
C PRO A 99 0.38 3.24 2.13
N TYR A 100 0.70 2.23 1.32
CA TYR A 100 0.73 0.83 1.71
C TYR A 100 1.72 0.56 2.84
N TRP A 101 3.00 0.95 2.66
CA TRP A 101 4.03 0.77 3.69
C TRP A 101 3.82 1.67 4.90
N ASN A 102 3.29 2.87 4.69
CA ASN A 102 2.96 3.78 5.79
C ASN A 102 1.82 3.24 6.65
N PHE A 103 0.87 2.51 6.06
CA PHE A 103 -0.22 1.88 6.80
C PHE A 103 0.32 0.82 7.76
N GLN A 104 1.11 -0.12 7.26
CA GLN A 104 1.76 -1.15 8.08
C GLN A 104 2.62 -0.52 9.18
N TRP A 105 3.46 0.44 8.82
CA TRP A 105 4.31 1.14 9.78
C TRP A 105 3.51 1.84 10.89
N ASN A 106 2.37 2.41 10.58
CA ASN A 106 1.51 3.05 11.57
C ASN A 106 0.94 2.06 12.59
N ILE A 107 0.76 0.81 12.20
CA ILE A 107 0.35 -0.28 13.08
C ILE A 107 1.55 -0.81 13.87
N MET A 108 2.64 -1.15 13.20
CA MET A 108 3.85 -1.73 13.78
C MET A 108 4.41 -0.91 14.94
N LYS A 109 4.46 0.41 14.80
CA LYS A 109 4.99 1.30 15.85
C LYS A 109 4.14 1.35 17.14
N ARG A 110 2.93 0.78 17.12
CA ARG A 110 2.05 0.70 18.30
C ARG A 110 2.38 -0.51 19.16
N PHE A 111 2.98 -1.54 18.56
CA PHE A 111 3.32 -2.80 19.20
C PHE A 111 4.75 -3.19 18.82
N PRO A 112 5.75 -2.48 19.35
CA PRO A 112 7.15 -2.70 18.97
C PRO A 112 7.70 -4.07 19.39
N GLU A 113 7.03 -4.75 20.32
CA GLU A 113 7.36 -6.10 20.79
C GLU A 113 6.90 -7.22 19.86
N VAL A 114 6.01 -6.92 18.92
CA VAL A 114 5.46 -7.88 17.95
C VAL A 114 6.42 -8.04 16.78
N GLY A 115 6.61 -9.28 16.34
CA GLY A 115 7.33 -9.58 15.10
C GLY A 115 6.44 -9.37 13.87
N TYR A 116 6.96 -8.66 12.87
CA TYR A 116 6.21 -8.38 11.65
C TYR A 116 6.91 -8.93 10.42
N VAL A 117 6.12 -9.47 9.48
CA VAL A 117 6.57 -9.90 8.17
C VAL A 117 5.59 -9.39 7.10
N ALA A 118 6.12 -8.96 5.95
CA ALA A 118 5.31 -8.63 4.78
C ALA A 118 5.34 -9.80 3.80
N GLN A 119 4.18 -10.20 3.31
CA GLN A 119 3.98 -11.26 2.34
C GLN A 119 3.12 -10.75 1.19
N ASN A 120 3.05 -11.47 0.09
CA ASN A 120 2.09 -11.23 -0.99
C ASN A 120 1.30 -12.50 -1.31
N ILE A 121 0.02 -12.33 -1.68
CA ILE A 121 -0.84 -13.41 -2.18
C ILE A 121 -0.22 -13.99 -3.46
N VAL A 122 0.17 -13.11 -4.38
CA VAL A 122 0.84 -13.47 -5.62
C VAL A 122 2.34 -13.31 -5.43
N LYS A 123 3.06 -14.43 -5.43
CA LYS A 123 4.51 -14.46 -5.21
C LYS A 123 5.32 -13.94 -6.40
N ILE A 124 4.79 -14.10 -7.60
CA ILE A 124 5.43 -13.71 -8.86
C ILE A 124 4.44 -12.87 -9.65
N GLY A 125 4.71 -11.58 -9.76
CA GLY A 125 3.87 -10.63 -10.50
C GLY A 125 4.32 -10.46 -11.96
N LYS A 126 3.75 -9.47 -12.64
CA LYS A 126 4.19 -9.02 -13.97
C LYS A 126 5.48 -8.20 -13.89
N ARG A 127 6.32 -8.31 -14.92
CA ARG A 127 7.57 -7.55 -14.99
C ARG A 127 7.39 -6.06 -15.26
N TRP A 128 6.46 -5.68 -16.14
CA TRP A 128 6.37 -4.31 -16.67
C TRP A 128 5.05 -3.61 -16.39
N ASP A 129 4.12 -4.30 -15.75
CA ASP A 129 2.77 -3.80 -15.53
C ASP A 129 2.26 -4.14 -14.13
N LYS A 130 1.19 -3.46 -13.75
CA LYS A 130 0.47 -3.70 -12.50
C LYS A 130 -0.54 -4.81 -12.67
N GLY A 131 -0.82 -5.45 -11.56
CA GLY A 131 -1.82 -6.48 -11.48
C GLY A 131 -1.26 -7.88 -11.67
N CYS A 132 -2.12 -8.87 -11.43
CA CYS A 132 -1.79 -10.25 -11.53
C CYS A 132 -2.07 -10.75 -12.95
N ASP A 133 -1.15 -11.54 -13.49
CA ASP A 133 -1.33 -12.31 -14.70
C ASP A 133 -1.81 -13.71 -14.31
N ASP A 134 -2.97 -14.13 -14.84
CA ASP A 134 -3.57 -15.42 -14.48
C ASP A 134 -2.72 -16.60 -14.93
N PHE A 135 -2.04 -16.51 -16.09
CA PHE A 135 -1.12 -17.52 -16.54
C PHE A 135 0.05 -17.69 -15.57
N ILE A 136 0.72 -16.58 -15.22
CA ILE A 136 1.82 -16.58 -14.25
C ILE A 136 1.35 -17.12 -12.90
N PHE A 137 0.15 -16.71 -12.46
CA PHE A 137 -0.40 -17.12 -11.17
C PHE A 137 -0.66 -18.64 -11.13
N GLN A 138 -1.33 -19.20 -12.14
CA GLN A 138 -1.59 -20.64 -12.21
C GLN A 138 -0.29 -21.45 -12.26
N ARG A 139 0.67 -21.03 -13.09
CA ARG A 139 1.99 -21.66 -13.14
C ARG A 139 2.73 -21.57 -11.80
N THR A 140 2.56 -20.46 -11.08
CA THR A 140 3.15 -20.29 -9.72
C THR A 140 2.54 -21.29 -8.73
N LEU A 141 1.23 -21.53 -8.78
CA LEU A 141 0.57 -22.53 -7.94
C LEU A 141 1.08 -23.94 -8.19
N GLU A 142 1.38 -24.27 -9.46
CA GLU A 142 1.84 -25.61 -9.87
C GLU A 142 3.33 -25.83 -9.57
N HIS A 143 4.18 -24.84 -9.87
CA HIS A 143 5.64 -24.99 -9.91
C HIS A 143 6.39 -24.28 -8.78
N PHE A 144 5.68 -23.43 -8.00
CA PHE A 144 6.24 -22.73 -6.85
C PHE A 144 5.22 -22.58 -5.71
N PRO A 145 4.63 -23.67 -5.21
CA PRO A 145 3.56 -23.67 -4.22
C PRO A 145 4.08 -23.42 -2.80
N VAL A 146 4.81 -22.34 -2.58
CA VAL A 146 5.53 -22.08 -1.31
C VAL A 146 4.69 -21.39 -0.25
N TRP A 147 3.54 -20.80 -0.59
CA TRP A 147 2.79 -19.90 0.29
C TRP A 147 2.38 -20.53 1.63
N LYS A 148 1.75 -21.72 1.60
CA LYS A 148 1.38 -22.45 2.84
C LYS A 148 2.59 -22.94 3.62
N GLU A 149 3.64 -23.37 2.94
CA GLU A 149 4.87 -23.84 3.60
C GLU A 149 5.61 -22.67 4.28
N GLU A 150 5.56 -21.47 3.70
CA GLU A 150 6.05 -20.27 4.37
C GLU A 150 5.29 -20.01 5.68
N LEU A 151 3.95 -20.16 5.69
CA LEU A 151 3.16 -20.02 6.93
C LEU A 151 3.59 -21.00 8.00
N LYS A 152 3.81 -22.27 7.65
CA LYS A 152 4.28 -23.29 8.60
C LYS A 152 5.64 -22.95 9.20
N ILE A 153 6.53 -22.32 8.42
CA ILE A 153 7.85 -21.87 8.88
C ILE A 153 7.74 -20.61 9.74
N LEU A 154 6.95 -19.64 9.29
CA LEU A 154 6.83 -18.32 9.90
C LEU A 154 5.95 -18.32 11.15
N ARG A 155 4.90 -19.12 11.16
CA ARG A 155 3.93 -19.27 12.26
C ARG A 155 3.41 -17.91 12.75
N PRO A 156 2.78 -17.10 11.88
CA PRO A 156 2.12 -15.89 12.34
C PRO A 156 0.92 -16.25 13.22
N ASP A 157 0.66 -15.46 14.26
CA ASP A 157 -0.54 -15.62 15.11
C ASP A 157 -1.77 -14.99 14.41
N ILE A 158 -1.55 -14.02 13.52
CA ILE A 158 -2.60 -13.32 12.76
C ILE A 158 -2.11 -12.90 11.39
N ILE A 159 -3.00 -12.96 10.39
CA ILE A 159 -2.76 -12.45 9.02
C ILE A 159 -3.70 -11.27 8.75
N ILE A 160 -3.14 -10.18 8.25
CA ILE A 160 -3.90 -9.04 7.75
C ILE A 160 -3.70 -8.95 6.24
N PHE A 161 -4.68 -9.43 5.48
CA PHE A 161 -4.71 -9.25 4.03
C PHE A 161 -5.05 -7.81 3.68
N ILE A 162 -4.24 -7.19 2.85
CA ILE A 162 -4.48 -5.86 2.28
C ILE A 162 -4.74 -6.08 0.79
N ALA A 163 -5.95 -6.52 0.47
CA ALA A 163 -6.29 -7.01 -0.85
C ALA A 163 -7.75 -6.71 -1.22
N GLN A 164 -7.95 -6.23 -2.45
CA GLN A 164 -9.27 -5.97 -3.01
C GLN A 164 -10.09 -7.25 -3.14
N ASP A 165 -11.41 -7.11 -3.26
CA ASP A 165 -12.35 -8.25 -3.37
C ASP A 165 -12.05 -9.14 -4.58
N SER A 166 -11.52 -8.58 -5.66
CA SER A 166 -11.06 -9.32 -6.84
C SER A 166 -9.94 -10.34 -6.54
N TYR A 167 -9.26 -10.21 -5.40
CA TYR A 167 -8.22 -11.16 -4.95
C TYR A 167 -8.76 -12.30 -4.09
N GLU A 168 -10.04 -12.34 -3.79
CA GLU A 168 -10.61 -13.39 -2.92
C GLU A 168 -10.37 -14.79 -3.50
N GLY A 169 -10.61 -15.00 -4.78
CA GLY A 169 -10.32 -16.28 -5.44
C GLY A 169 -8.84 -16.68 -5.36
N ARG A 170 -7.92 -15.69 -5.41
CA ARG A 170 -6.49 -15.97 -5.25
C ARG A 170 -6.11 -16.29 -3.80
N ILE A 171 -6.74 -15.65 -2.82
CA ILE A 171 -6.56 -16.01 -1.41
C ILE A 171 -6.99 -17.46 -1.19
N ARG A 172 -8.16 -17.87 -1.73
CA ARG A 172 -8.63 -19.26 -1.65
C ARG A 172 -7.66 -20.22 -2.31
N ALA A 173 -7.13 -19.87 -3.46
CA ALA A 173 -6.18 -20.72 -4.20
C ALA A 173 -4.87 -20.97 -3.42
N VAL A 174 -4.33 -19.97 -2.70
CA VAL A 174 -3.07 -20.11 -1.95
C VAL A 174 -3.27 -20.55 -0.50
N ALA A 175 -4.35 -20.12 0.16
CA ALA A 175 -4.57 -20.36 1.59
C ALA A 175 -5.61 -21.44 1.89
N GLY A 176 -6.51 -21.73 0.97
CA GLY A 176 -7.65 -22.65 1.15
C GLY A 176 -8.97 -21.92 1.31
N ASP A 177 -10.07 -22.68 1.35
CA ASP A 177 -11.40 -22.14 1.51
C ASP A 177 -11.63 -21.53 2.89
N PHE A 178 -12.56 -20.58 2.94
CA PHE A 178 -12.87 -19.82 4.15
C PHE A 178 -14.25 -19.20 4.11
N GLU A 179 -14.81 -18.91 5.28
CA GLU A 179 -15.95 -18.02 5.46
C GLU A 179 -15.48 -16.60 5.73
N ALA A 180 -16.25 -15.63 5.21
CA ALA A 180 -15.93 -14.22 5.31
C ALA A 180 -17.09 -13.46 5.98
N THR A 181 -16.83 -12.81 7.12
CA THR A 181 -17.83 -12.04 7.86
C THR A 181 -17.43 -10.57 7.89
N PRO A 182 -18.24 -9.66 7.33
CA PRO A 182 -17.98 -8.21 7.39
C PRO A 182 -17.93 -7.69 8.83
N ASP A 183 -17.09 -6.68 9.06
CA ASP A 183 -17.03 -5.97 10.35
C ASP A 183 -18.31 -5.15 10.57
N GLU A 184 -18.81 -5.12 11.79
CA GLU A 184 -20.05 -4.42 12.13
C GLU A 184 -19.97 -2.90 11.87
N GLU A 185 -18.80 -2.30 12.04
CA GLU A 185 -18.59 -0.86 11.93
C GLU A 185 -18.13 -0.41 10.54
N LEU A 186 -17.24 -1.20 9.92
CA LEU A 186 -16.60 -0.89 8.64
C LEU A 186 -17.21 -1.66 7.47
N GLY A 187 -18.17 -2.55 7.74
CA GLY A 187 -18.83 -3.35 6.71
C GLY A 187 -17.83 -4.18 5.91
N SER A 188 -18.07 -4.29 4.60
CA SER A 188 -17.20 -5.05 3.69
C SER A 188 -15.78 -4.48 3.51
N PHE A 189 -15.50 -3.26 4.01
CA PHE A 189 -14.14 -2.70 3.94
C PHE A 189 -13.16 -3.43 4.86
N LEU A 190 -13.66 -4.08 5.91
CA LEU A 190 -12.91 -4.95 6.79
C LEU A 190 -13.71 -6.23 7.02
N THR A 191 -13.11 -7.36 6.74
CA THR A 191 -13.79 -8.66 6.81
C THR A 191 -12.95 -9.62 7.65
N LYS A 192 -13.57 -10.27 8.63
CA LYS A 192 -12.97 -11.41 9.32
C LYS A 192 -13.00 -12.62 8.39
N ILE A 193 -11.89 -13.34 8.31
CA ILE A 193 -11.74 -14.57 7.54
C ILE A 193 -11.58 -15.73 8.53
N VAL A 194 -12.37 -16.78 8.34
CA VAL A 194 -12.28 -18.04 9.09
C VAL A 194 -12.00 -19.14 8.07
N PHE A 195 -10.77 -19.63 8.04
CA PHE A 195 -10.39 -20.73 7.15
C PHE A 195 -11.01 -22.05 7.58
N ASP A 196 -11.33 -22.90 6.62
CA ASP A 196 -11.79 -24.28 6.88
C ASP A 196 -10.69 -25.13 7.50
N ASP A 197 -9.42 -24.81 7.20
CA ASP A 197 -8.24 -25.44 7.79
C ASP A 197 -7.98 -24.84 9.19
N PRO A 198 -8.16 -25.62 10.28
CA PRO A 198 -8.00 -25.14 11.65
C PRO A 198 -6.54 -24.80 12.03
N GLU A 199 -5.55 -25.23 11.23
CA GLU A 199 -4.14 -24.86 11.43
C GLU A 199 -3.83 -23.45 10.91
N MET A 200 -4.73 -22.86 10.14
CA MET A 200 -4.56 -21.50 9.65
C MET A 200 -4.76 -20.48 10.79
N PRO A 201 -3.92 -19.43 10.85
CA PRO A 201 -4.06 -18.40 11.87
C PRO A 201 -5.31 -17.54 11.66
N ALA A 202 -5.72 -16.82 12.71
CA ALA A 202 -6.76 -15.82 12.60
C ALA A 202 -6.43 -14.84 11.46
N ALA A 203 -7.43 -14.47 10.65
CA ALA A 203 -7.18 -13.62 9.50
C ALA A 203 -8.27 -12.56 9.32
N TYR A 204 -7.84 -11.42 8.77
CA TYR A 204 -8.72 -10.32 8.40
C TYR A 204 -8.31 -9.78 7.02
N ARG A 205 -9.29 -9.29 6.27
CA ARG A 205 -9.04 -8.68 4.97
C ARG A 205 -9.52 -7.23 4.96
N ILE A 206 -8.66 -6.35 4.53
CA ILE A 206 -8.98 -4.96 4.18
C ILE A 206 -9.20 -4.93 2.67
N SER A 207 -10.45 -4.72 2.23
CA SER A 207 -10.83 -4.77 0.81
C SER A 207 -10.40 -3.54 0.01
N MET A 208 -9.83 -2.54 0.67
CA MET A 208 -9.31 -1.34 0.02
C MET A 208 -7.82 -1.17 0.22
N VAL A 209 -7.11 -0.85 -0.86
CA VAL A 209 -5.71 -0.45 -0.74
C VAL A 209 -5.57 0.84 0.07
N PRO A 210 -4.52 1.01 0.88
CA PRO A 210 -4.35 2.16 1.78
C PRO A 210 -4.43 3.53 1.10
N ARG A 211 -4.07 3.63 -0.19
CA ARG A 211 -4.25 4.85 -0.98
C ARG A 211 -5.74 5.21 -1.14
N THR A 212 -6.58 4.22 -1.43
CA THR A 212 -8.04 4.42 -1.55
C THR A 212 -8.65 4.78 -0.19
N LEU A 213 -8.23 4.13 0.90
CA LEU A 213 -8.63 4.50 2.26
C LEU A 213 -8.31 5.95 2.59
N GLN A 214 -7.16 6.48 2.13
CA GLN A 214 -6.82 7.89 2.30
C GLN A 214 -7.78 8.81 1.55
N PHE A 215 -8.12 8.50 0.32
CA PHE A 215 -9.07 9.28 -0.47
C PHE A 215 -10.48 9.29 0.14
N GLN A 216 -10.88 8.20 0.78
CA GLN A 216 -12.18 8.06 1.42
C GLN A 216 -12.21 8.59 2.87
N GLY A 217 -11.07 9.03 3.41
CA GLY A 217 -10.97 9.50 4.80
C GLY A 217 -11.05 8.38 5.85
N LEU A 218 -10.93 7.11 5.42
CA LEU A 218 -11.04 5.93 6.29
C LEU A 218 -9.69 5.40 6.80
N TYR A 219 -8.59 5.98 6.35
CA TYR A 219 -7.24 5.45 6.60
C TYR A 219 -6.91 5.30 8.09
N ASN A 220 -7.13 6.36 8.88
CA ASN A 220 -6.81 6.32 10.31
C ASN A 220 -7.77 5.40 11.07
N ARG A 221 -9.07 5.47 10.76
CA ARG A 221 -10.08 4.62 11.37
C ARG A 221 -9.79 3.14 11.10
N MET A 222 -9.41 2.79 9.87
CA MET A 222 -8.99 1.43 9.51
C MET A 222 -7.72 1.02 10.26
N ALA A 223 -6.71 1.89 10.33
CA ALA A 223 -5.47 1.59 11.06
C ALA A 223 -5.72 1.44 12.58
N ASP A 224 -6.63 2.23 13.15
CA ASP A 224 -7.03 2.10 14.55
C ASP A 224 -7.75 0.77 14.78
N LYS A 225 -8.76 0.45 13.97
CA LYS A 225 -9.51 -0.80 14.06
C LYS A 225 -8.64 -2.05 13.89
N VAL A 226 -7.74 -2.06 12.91
CA VAL A 226 -6.79 -3.18 12.72
C VAL A 226 -5.83 -3.30 13.92
N SER A 227 -5.41 -2.18 14.50
CA SER A 227 -4.60 -2.22 15.73
C SER A 227 -5.37 -2.81 16.91
N ASP A 228 -6.65 -2.47 17.08
CA ASP A 228 -7.50 -3.02 18.14
C ASP A 228 -7.73 -4.52 17.94
N ILE A 229 -7.90 -4.97 16.69
CA ILE A 229 -7.98 -6.40 16.33
C ILE A 229 -6.68 -7.13 16.71
N ILE A 230 -5.52 -6.60 16.32
CA ILE A 230 -4.22 -7.19 16.65
C ILE A 230 -4.03 -7.25 18.17
N ALA A 231 -4.34 -6.15 18.88
CA ALA A 231 -4.24 -6.10 20.33
C ALA A 231 -5.12 -7.18 21.00
N SER A 232 -6.37 -7.29 20.57
CA SER A 232 -7.31 -8.28 21.09
C SER A 232 -6.89 -9.72 20.76
N ALA A 233 -6.52 -9.98 19.49
CA ALA A 233 -6.14 -11.32 19.05
C ALA A 233 -4.85 -11.84 19.71
N LEU A 234 -3.94 -10.93 20.05
CA LEU A 234 -2.64 -11.26 20.64
C LEU A 234 -2.54 -11.02 22.14
N ASP A 235 -3.64 -10.59 22.77
CA ASP A 235 -3.68 -10.22 24.19
C ASP A 235 -2.62 -9.16 24.55
N LEU A 236 -2.55 -8.09 23.73
CA LEU A 236 -1.61 -6.99 23.89
C LEU A 236 -2.29 -5.80 24.54
N HIS A 237 -1.57 -5.13 25.42
CA HIS A 237 -2.02 -3.83 25.93
C HIS A 237 -1.77 -2.75 24.87
N THR A 238 -2.84 -2.17 24.33
CA THR A 238 -2.71 -1.01 23.44
C THR A 238 -2.08 0.16 24.22
N VAL A 239 -0.94 0.63 23.76
CA VAL A 239 -0.42 1.92 24.25
C VAL A 239 -1.37 2.98 23.73
N LYS A 240 -2.35 3.38 24.56
CA LYS A 240 -3.27 4.49 24.21
C LYS A 240 -2.43 5.69 23.84
N LYS A 241 -2.61 6.21 22.62
CA LYS A 241 -1.99 7.47 22.22
C LYS A 241 -2.25 8.49 23.32
N PRO A 242 -1.24 9.20 23.81
CA PRO A 242 -1.47 10.25 24.81
C PRO A 242 -2.51 11.23 24.26
N ALA A 243 -3.52 11.55 25.05
CA ALA A 243 -4.67 12.41 24.72
C ALA A 243 -4.29 13.78 24.09
N ARG A 244 -3.02 14.18 24.23
CA ARG A 244 -2.44 15.39 23.65
C ARG A 244 -2.57 15.53 22.13
N VAL A 245 -2.61 14.43 21.38
CA VAL A 245 -2.72 14.48 19.90
C VAL A 245 -4.17 14.70 19.48
N VAL A 246 -5.13 14.09 20.19
CA VAL A 246 -6.56 14.27 19.93
C VAL A 246 -6.99 15.71 20.25
N ALA A 247 -6.50 16.27 21.38
CA ALA A 247 -6.80 17.65 21.75
C ALA A 247 -6.27 18.69 20.73
N ARG A 248 -5.06 18.47 20.17
CA ARG A 248 -4.51 19.36 19.12
C ARG A 248 -5.31 19.28 17.81
N VAL A 249 -5.80 18.10 17.42
CA VAL A 249 -6.61 17.94 16.22
C VAL A 249 -7.99 18.58 16.41
N THR A 250 -8.60 18.42 17.58
CA THR A 250 -9.91 19.00 17.90
C THR A 250 -9.84 20.53 17.97
N ILE A 251 -8.84 21.09 18.65
CA ILE A 251 -8.63 22.55 18.70
C ILE A 251 -8.36 23.11 17.30
N GLY A 252 -7.60 22.41 16.46
CA GLY A 252 -7.38 22.81 15.06
C GLY A 252 -8.66 22.77 14.22
N LYS A 253 -9.55 21.81 14.43
CA LYS A 253 -10.86 21.72 13.74
C LYS A 253 -11.79 22.87 14.13
N GLU A 254 -11.92 23.14 15.41
CA GLU A 254 -12.77 24.21 15.91
C GLU A 254 -12.26 25.59 15.48
N ALA A 255 -10.96 25.83 15.58
CA ALA A 255 -10.36 27.09 15.13
C ALA A 255 -10.50 27.31 13.61
N PHE A 256 -10.50 26.23 12.81
CA PHE A 256 -10.70 26.31 11.36
C PHE A 256 -12.18 26.49 10.99
N ALA A 257 -13.10 25.78 11.66
CA ALA A 257 -14.53 25.91 11.43
C ALA A 257 -15.03 27.35 11.72
N GLN A 258 -14.44 28.03 12.69
CA GLN A 258 -14.77 29.42 13.00
C GLN A 258 -14.19 30.43 11.97
N LYS A 259 -13.14 30.08 11.22
CA LYS A 259 -12.44 31.00 10.30
C LYS A 259 -12.93 30.99 8.86
N VAL A 260 -13.70 29.98 8.43
CA VAL A 260 -14.18 29.86 7.06
C VAL A 260 -15.70 29.88 7.03
N PRO A 261 -16.35 30.96 6.54
CA PRO A 261 -17.80 30.99 6.35
C PRO A 261 -18.27 29.79 5.50
N SER A 262 -19.42 29.20 5.87
CA SER A 262 -19.97 27.99 5.20
C SER A 262 -20.16 28.14 3.68
N GLU A 263 -20.42 29.35 3.21
CA GLU A 263 -20.52 29.67 1.78
C GLU A 263 -19.19 29.52 1.04
N LYS A 264 -18.07 29.99 1.64
CA LYS A 264 -16.73 29.81 1.04
C LYS A 264 -16.29 28.34 1.04
N ALA A 265 -16.73 27.55 2.00
CA ALA A 265 -16.44 26.10 2.01
C ALA A 265 -17.15 25.37 0.86
N LYS A 266 -18.37 25.77 0.49
CA LYS A 266 -19.09 25.24 -0.68
C LYS A 266 -18.41 25.63 -1.99
N GLU A 267 -17.97 26.89 -2.12
CA GLU A 267 -17.25 27.38 -3.28
C GLU A 267 -15.92 26.62 -3.48
N TYR A 268 -15.13 26.46 -2.43
CA TYR A 268 -13.87 25.71 -2.49
C TYR A 268 -14.07 24.22 -2.81
N ASN A 269 -15.17 23.63 -2.37
CA ASN A 269 -15.51 22.25 -2.74
C ASN A 269 -15.86 22.11 -4.22
N ALA A 270 -16.61 23.05 -4.77
CA ALA A 270 -16.93 23.08 -6.21
C ALA A 270 -15.67 23.27 -7.07
N ILE A 271 -14.77 24.16 -6.65
CA ILE A 271 -13.48 24.37 -7.32
C ILE A 271 -12.64 23.08 -7.28
N GLY A 272 -12.53 22.43 -6.13
CA GLY A 272 -11.77 21.18 -5.99
C GLY A 272 -12.30 20.06 -6.89
N GLN A 273 -13.61 19.93 -7.05
CA GLN A 273 -14.23 18.95 -7.95
C GLN A 273 -13.93 19.26 -9.42
N ARG A 274 -14.00 20.53 -9.84
CA ARG A 274 -13.66 20.94 -11.22
C ARG A 274 -12.19 20.70 -11.55
N LEU A 275 -11.28 21.02 -10.62
CA LEU A 275 -9.85 20.78 -10.79
C LEU A 275 -9.53 19.28 -10.92
N ASN A 276 -10.16 18.44 -10.11
CA ASN A 276 -10.00 17.00 -10.22
C ASN A 276 -10.49 16.46 -11.56
N LYS A 277 -11.68 16.89 -12.02
CA LYS A 277 -12.19 16.46 -13.33
C LYS A 277 -11.23 16.82 -14.46
N ARG A 278 -10.67 18.03 -14.46
CA ARG A 278 -9.68 18.47 -15.45
C ARG A 278 -8.37 17.70 -15.36
N TYR A 279 -7.91 17.37 -14.16
CA TYR A 279 -6.72 16.56 -13.98
C TYR A 279 -6.83 15.23 -14.73
N TYR A 280 -7.94 14.52 -14.59
CA TYR A 280 -8.13 13.24 -15.28
C TYR A 280 -8.21 13.43 -16.81
N VAL A 281 -8.84 14.48 -17.30
CA VAL A 281 -8.86 14.78 -18.74
C VAL A 281 -7.44 15.01 -19.26
N TYR A 282 -6.65 15.87 -18.61
CA TYR A 282 -5.27 16.11 -19.05
C TYR A 282 -4.38 14.86 -18.90
N LYS A 283 -4.62 14.02 -17.91
CA LYS A 283 -3.86 12.79 -17.75
C LYS A 283 -4.18 11.75 -18.83
N GLN A 284 -5.41 11.72 -19.34
CA GLN A 284 -5.80 10.90 -20.49
C GLN A 284 -5.24 11.45 -21.81
N GLU A 285 -5.27 12.76 -22.01
CA GLU A 285 -4.73 13.41 -23.22
C GLU A 285 -3.21 13.33 -23.27
N TYR A 286 -2.56 13.42 -22.11
CA TYR A 286 -1.09 13.47 -22.00
C TYR A 286 -0.57 12.43 -20.99
N PRO A 287 -0.67 11.14 -21.28
CA PRO A 287 -0.35 10.07 -20.34
C PRO A 287 1.13 10.04 -19.89
N ARG A 288 2.03 10.63 -20.70
CA ARG A 288 3.46 10.72 -20.41
C ARG A 288 3.86 11.93 -19.54
N TRP A 289 2.94 12.84 -19.24
CA TRP A 289 3.25 13.96 -18.38
C TRP A 289 3.34 13.52 -16.92
N SER A 290 4.31 14.06 -16.19
CA SER A 290 4.36 13.90 -14.74
C SER A 290 3.12 14.51 -14.08
N ASP A 291 2.75 14.01 -12.89
CA ASP A 291 1.60 14.55 -12.17
C ASP A 291 1.77 16.06 -11.87
N GLU A 292 2.98 16.49 -11.56
CA GLU A 292 3.30 17.92 -11.36
C GLU A 292 3.01 18.75 -12.59
N ARG A 293 3.35 18.26 -13.78
CA ARG A 293 3.07 18.95 -15.05
C ARG A 293 1.57 18.98 -15.35
N VAL A 294 0.85 17.90 -15.06
CA VAL A 294 -0.61 17.86 -15.21
C VAL A 294 -1.27 18.84 -14.24
N TYR A 295 -0.86 18.87 -12.98
CA TYR A 295 -1.36 19.84 -12.00
C TYR A 295 -1.08 21.27 -12.43
N ALA A 296 0.10 21.57 -12.95
CA ALA A 296 0.45 22.89 -13.48
C ALA A 296 -0.48 23.30 -14.63
N ALA A 297 -0.76 22.39 -15.58
CA ALA A 297 -1.65 22.67 -16.72
C ALA A 297 -3.11 22.87 -16.29
N VAL A 298 -3.62 22.01 -15.40
CA VAL A 298 -4.99 22.11 -14.87
C VAL A 298 -5.22 23.45 -14.23
N ALA A 299 -4.32 23.84 -13.47
CA ALA A 299 -4.45 25.01 -12.70
C ALA A 299 -4.25 26.26 -13.59
N TYR A 300 -3.28 26.30 -14.54
CA TYR A 300 -3.16 27.34 -15.55
C TYR A 300 -4.49 27.52 -16.32
N SER A 301 -5.10 26.43 -16.76
CA SER A 301 -6.39 26.48 -17.46
C SER A 301 -7.52 27.07 -16.60
N TYR A 302 -7.49 26.82 -15.30
CA TYR A 302 -8.47 27.37 -14.36
C TYR A 302 -8.24 28.86 -14.10
N ALA A 303 -6.99 29.32 -13.97
CA ALA A 303 -6.66 30.71 -13.78
C ALA A 303 -7.05 31.53 -15.03
N VAL A 304 -6.76 31.00 -16.22
CA VAL A 304 -7.16 31.62 -17.52
C VAL A 304 -8.69 31.74 -17.63
N GLU A 305 -9.44 30.72 -17.24
CA GLU A 305 -10.91 30.77 -17.27
C GLU A 305 -11.48 31.76 -16.25
N LYS A 306 -10.91 31.85 -15.07
CA LYS A 306 -11.44 32.72 -14.01
C LYS A 306 -11.10 34.19 -14.20
N GLU A 307 -9.94 34.50 -14.76
CA GLU A 307 -9.45 35.85 -14.91
C GLU A 307 -9.74 36.42 -16.31
N GLY A 308 -10.36 35.68 -17.22
CA GLY A 308 -10.71 36.14 -18.56
C GLY A 308 -9.51 36.48 -19.43
N LEU A 309 -8.35 35.89 -19.14
CA LEU A 309 -7.09 36.21 -19.82
C LEU A 309 -7.03 35.55 -21.21
N GLU A 310 -6.88 36.34 -22.23
CA GLU A 310 -6.60 35.85 -23.59
C GLU A 310 -5.21 35.18 -23.66
N ARG A 311 -5.12 34.12 -24.45
CA ARG A 311 -3.96 33.20 -24.55
C ARG A 311 -2.67 33.79 -25.11
N THR A 312 -2.58 35.11 -25.36
CA THR A 312 -1.59 35.67 -26.28
C THR A 312 -0.49 36.58 -25.70
N ASN A 313 -0.30 36.70 -24.38
CA ASN A 313 0.70 37.65 -23.87
C ASN A 313 1.77 36.99 -23.00
N ILE A 314 2.97 36.77 -23.58
CA ILE A 314 4.13 36.10 -22.93
C ILE A 314 4.69 36.90 -21.74
N GLU A 315 4.58 38.23 -21.75
CA GLU A 315 5.04 39.07 -20.61
C GLU A 315 4.14 38.94 -19.37
N GLN A 316 2.87 38.63 -19.55
CA GLN A 316 1.98 38.31 -18.43
C GLN A 316 2.25 36.93 -17.86
N ALA A 317 2.90 36.05 -18.58
CA ALA A 317 3.21 34.67 -18.13
C ALA A 317 4.17 34.61 -16.92
N SER A 318 5.10 35.56 -16.80
CA SER A 318 6.03 35.62 -15.64
C SER A 318 5.30 36.10 -14.37
N THR A 319 4.42 37.07 -14.49
CA THR A 319 3.60 37.58 -13.38
C THR A 319 2.49 36.58 -13.02
N LEU A 320 1.93 35.89 -14.00
CA LEU A 320 1.03 34.76 -13.85
C LEU A 320 1.72 33.56 -13.16
N ARG A 321 2.99 33.30 -13.49
CA ARG A 321 3.76 32.24 -12.85
C ARG A 321 3.93 32.47 -11.35
N LEU A 322 4.22 33.68 -10.92
CA LEU A 322 4.34 34.03 -9.48
C LEU A 322 3.00 33.98 -8.75
N ARG A 323 1.93 34.50 -9.38
CA ARG A 323 0.56 34.37 -8.84
C ARG A 323 0.09 32.93 -8.83
N TRP A 324 0.53 32.15 -9.79
CA TRP A 324 0.31 30.76 -9.94
C TRP A 324 0.99 29.94 -8.84
N ASP A 325 2.28 30.13 -8.58
CA ASP A 325 3.00 29.45 -7.51
C ASP A 325 2.35 29.73 -6.14
N ALA A 326 1.90 30.97 -5.93
CA ALA A 326 1.14 31.35 -4.76
C ALA A 326 -0.26 30.68 -4.68
N PHE A 327 -0.92 30.49 -5.82
CA PHE A 327 -2.21 29.79 -5.90
C PHE A 327 -2.04 28.27 -5.71
N VAL A 328 -1.04 27.66 -6.35
CA VAL A 328 -0.70 26.24 -6.17
C VAL A 328 -0.35 25.96 -4.72
N GLU A 329 0.41 26.84 -4.07
CA GLU A 329 0.74 26.70 -2.66
C GLU A 329 -0.51 26.87 -1.76
N LYS A 330 -1.41 27.79 -2.10
CA LYS A 330 -2.71 27.92 -1.41
C LYS A 330 -3.60 26.69 -1.60
N VAL A 331 -3.66 26.13 -2.81
CA VAL A 331 -4.41 24.90 -3.11
C VAL A 331 -3.73 23.70 -2.45
N ARG A 332 -2.40 23.63 -2.46
CA ARG A 332 -1.63 22.59 -1.77
C ARG A 332 -1.84 22.66 -0.27
N VAL A 333 -1.76 23.83 0.32
CA VAL A 333 -2.04 24.05 1.76
C VAL A 333 -3.50 23.73 2.09
N TYR A 334 -4.45 24.07 1.20
CA TYR A 334 -5.85 23.72 1.37
C TYR A 334 -6.10 22.22 1.26
N LEU A 335 -5.52 21.53 0.26
CA LEU A 335 -5.63 20.08 0.10
C LEU A 335 -4.92 19.33 1.24
N LEU A 336 -3.78 19.85 1.72
CA LEU A 336 -3.11 19.33 2.90
C LEU A 336 -3.95 19.52 4.16
N LYS A 337 -4.54 20.71 4.37
CA LYS A 337 -5.46 20.97 5.47
C LYS A 337 -6.69 20.07 5.39
N ARG A 338 -7.26 19.85 4.21
CA ARG A 338 -8.39 18.94 4.01
C ARG A 338 -8.05 17.48 4.27
N ARG A 339 -6.81 17.06 4.00
CA ARG A 339 -6.29 15.72 4.40
C ARG A 339 -6.21 15.57 5.92
N TYR A 340 -5.88 16.64 6.65
CA TYR A 340 -5.74 16.60 8.12
C TYR A 340 -7.05 16.80 8.87
N TYR A 341 -8.08 17.40 8.25
CA TYR A 341 -9.32 17.82 8.92
C TYR A 341 -10.58 17.04 8.52
N LYS A 342 -10.47 16.08 7.58
CA LYS A 342 -11.53 15.12 7.27
C LYS A 342 -11.31 13.72 7.87
N SER A 343 -10.28 13.58 8.70
CA SER A 343 -10.06 12.37 9.50
C SER A 343 -10.66 12.53 10.89
#